data_4ab96c4674849d25f2017f6782093ae1
#
_entry.id   4ab96c4674849d25f2017f6782093ae1
#
_cell.length_a   1.000
_cell.length_b   1.000
_cell.length_c   1.000
_cell.angle_alpha   90.00
_cell.angle_beta   90.00
_cell.angle_gamma   90.00
#
_symmetry.space_group_name_H-M   'P 1'
#
loop_
_entity.id
_entity.type
_entity.pdbx_description
1 polymer ?
#
loop_
_entity_poly.entity_id
_entity_poly.type
_entity_poly.pdbx_seq_one_letter_code
_entity_poly.pdbx_strand_id
1 'polypeptide(L)'
;MARWAQGLYQPKHVDKYIGKKTPRYRSSWEWAFMNFCDNNPSVMQWASESIQIPYRHPLTGKNTIYVPDFFIVYNSKNKKRIAELIEVKPNNQAKLENIGKNAQNQAAYIVNKAKWEAAGKWCKHKGIRFRILTESDIFK
;
A
#
# COMPACT_ATOMS: atom_id res chain seq x y z
N MET A 1 16.52 -11.91 3.72
CA MET A 1 16.07 -10.66 3.10
C MET A 1 16.12 -9.53 4.11
N ALA A 2 16.75 -8.44 3.74
CA ALA A 2 16.86 -7.30 4.64
C ALA A 2 15.54 -6.51 4.67
N ARG A 3 14.76 -6.66 5.75
CA ARG A 3 13.47 -5.97 5.89
C ARG A 3 13.63 -4.44 6.03
N TRP A 4 14.83 -3.97 6.36
CA TRP A 4 15.15 -2.56 6.49
C TRP A 4 15.91 -2.00 5.29
N ALA A 5 16.01 -2.79 4.22
CA ALA A 5 16.63 -2.30 2.99
C ALA A 5 15.81 -1.13 2.45
N GLN A 6 16.48 -0.02 2.17
CA GLN A 6 15.84 1.18 1.65
C GLN A 6 16.61 1.72 0.46
N GLY A 7 15.92 2.39 -0.43
CA GLY A 7 16.54 2.99 -1.59
C GLY A 7 15.53 3.55 -2.57
N LEU A 8 16.04 4.04 -3.68
CA LEU A 8 15.23 4.53 -4.78
C LEU A 8 15.13 3.44 -5.84
N TYR A 9 13.92 3.19 -6.31
CA TYR A 9 13.67 2.24 -7.38
C TYR A 9 13.67 2.99 -8.71
N GLN A 10 14.46 2.52 -9.67
CA GLN A 10 14.49 3.09 -11.01
C GLN A 10 13.60 2.24 -11.93
N PRO A 11 12.41 2.73 -12.30
CA PRO A 11 11.53 1.96 -13.18
C PRO A 11 12.20 1.67 -14.52
N LYS A 12 12.12 0.42 -14.95
CA LYS A 12 12.60 0.01 -16.29
C LYS A 12 11.60 0.44 -17.35
N HIS A 13 10.31 0.37 -17.02
CA HIS A 13 9.23 0.74 -17.92
C HIS A 13 8.66 2.08 -17.47
N VAL A 14 9.36 3.16 -17.84
CA VAL A 14 9.10 4.51 -17.33
C VAL A 14 7.68 4.98 -17.64
N ASP A 15 7.14 4.57 -18.77
CA ASP A 15 5.80 4.93 -19.21
C ASP A 15 4.68 4.34 -18.34
N LYS A 16 4.99 3.29 -17.57
CA LYS A 16 4.03 2.70 -16.62
C LYS A 16 3.98 3.45 -15.30
N TYR A 17 5.07 4.09 -14.92
CA TYR A 17 5.13 4.79 -13.64
C TYR A 17 4.54 6.18 -13.76
N ILE A 18 3.44 6.43 -13.04
CA ILE A 18 2.71 7.70 -13.15
C ILE A 18 2.91 8.62 -11.93
N GLY A 19 3.76 8.21 -10.97
CA GLY A 19 4.07 9.06 -9.83
C GLY A 19 4.94 10.24 -10.21
N LYS A 20 4.84 11.33 -9.43
CA LYS A 20 5.60 12.55 -9.68
C LYS A 20 7.06 12.45 -9.25
N LYS A 21 7.34 11.60 -8.24
CA LYS A 21 8.69 11.43 -7.68
C LYS A 21 9.18 10.02 -7.93
N THR A 22 10.50 9.86 -8.00
CA THR A 22 11.11 8.52 -8.06
C THR A 22 10.63 7.69 -6.87
N PRO A 23 10.14 6.46 -7.10
CA PRO A 23 9.61 5.66 -6.00
C PRO A 23 10.72 5.26 -5.03
N ARG A 24 10.41 5.36 -3.75
CA ARG A 24 11.32 5.00 -2.69
C ARG A 24 10.79 3.76 -1.96
N TYR A 25 11.57 2.70 -1.91
CA TYR A 25 11.20 1.54 -1.11
C TYR A 25 11.81 1.66 0.29
N ARG A 26 11.02 1.32 1.30
CA ARG A 26 11.42 1.38 2.70
C ARG A 26 11.63 -0.02 3.28
N SER A 27 11.37 -1.04 2.47
CA SER A 27 11.57 -2.43 2.84
C SER A 27 11.80 -3.24 1.57
N SER A 28 12.35 -4.45 1.75
CA SER A 28 12.51 -5.38 0.63
C SER A 28 11.17 -5.84 0.07
N TRP A 29 10.11 -5.86 0.89
CA TRP A 29 8.77 -6.22 0.42
C TRP A 29 8.24 -5.15 -0.54
N GLU A 30 8.45 -3.87 -0.24
CA GLU A 30 8.06 -2.78 -1.13
C GLU A 30 8.86 -2.85 -2.43
N TRP A 31 10.16 -3.13 -2.35
CA TRP A 31 10.99 -3.31 -3.54
C TRP A 31 10.45 -4.44 -4.42
N ALA A 32 10.12 -5.58 -3.80
CA ALA A 32 9.57 -6.72 -4.52
C ALA A 32 8.26 -6.38 -5.24
N PHE A 33 7.41 -5.61 -4.57
CA PHE A 33 6.15 -5.16 -5.16
C PHE A 33 6.38 -4.20 -6.32
N MET A 34 7.30 -3.25 -6.19
CA MET A 34 7.66 -2.32 -7.26
C MET A 34 8.19 -3.07 -8.47
N ASN A 35 9.06 -4.05 -8.23
CA ASN A 35 9.63 -4.88 -9.29
C ASN A 35 8.52 -5.68 -10.00
N PHE A 36 7.56 -6.19 -9.24
CA PHE A 36 6.40 -6.87 -9.80
C PHE A 36 5.59 -5.93 -10.70
N CYS A 37 5.26 -4.74 -10.22
CA CYS A 37 4.48 -3.77 -10.98
C CYS A 37 5.18 -3.37 -12.28
N ASP A 38 6.48 -3.15 -12.19
CA ASP A 38 7.28 -2.70 -13.32
C ASP A 38 7.36 -3.76 -14.43
N ASN A 39 7.50 -5.02 -14.05
CA ASN A 39 7.78 -6.10 -14.99
C ASN A 39 6.55 -6.90 -15.42
N ASN A 40 5.42 -6.77 -14.73
CA ASN A 40 4.22 -7.55 -15.06
C ASN A 40 3.42 -6.88 -16.18
N PRO A 41 3.24 -7.58 -17.34
CA PRO A 41 2.50 -6.98 -18.46
C PRO A 41 1.05 -6.63 -18.16
N SER A 42 0.44 -7.28 -17.16
CA SER A 42 -0.94 -6.97 -16.78
C SER A 42 -1.08 -5.67 -16.02
N VAL A 43 0.01 -5.18 -15.41
CA VAL A 43 0.01 -3.89 -14.73
C VAL A 43 0.22 -2.79 -15.76
N MET A 44 -0.80 -1.93 -15.90
CA MET A 44 -0.79 -0.85 -16.88
C MET A 44 -0.08 0.39 -16.37
N GLN A 45 -0.34 0.73 -15.10
CA GLN A 45 0.20 1.93 -14.45
C GLN A 45 0.38 1.65 -12.97
N TRP A 46 1.33 2.33 -12.36
CA TRP A 46 1.52 2.27 -10.91
C TRP A 46 2.20 3.54 -10.40
N ALA A 47 2.03 3.82 -9.11
CA ALA A 47 2.66 4.95 -8.45
C ALA A 47 2.92 4.62 -6.99
N SER A 48 3.98 5.20 -6.44
CA SER A 48 4.36 5.06 -5.03
C SER A 48 4.00 6.32 -4.28
N GLU A 49 3.32 6.17 -3.13
CA GLU A 49 3.01 7.26 -2.21
C GLU A 49 2.39 8.49 -2.90
N SER A 50 1.45 8.28 -3.82
CA SER A 50 0.92 9.32 -4.68
C SER A 50 -0.44 9.89 -4.25
N ILE A 51 -1.13 9.23 -3.32
CA ILE A 51 -2.49 9.60 -2.92
C ILE A 51 -2.50 9.95 -1.45
N GLN A 52 -3.14 11.09 -1.12
CA GLN A 52 -3.28 11.56 0.26
C GLN A 52 -4.73 11.43 0.68
N ILE A 53 -4.99 10.69 1.77
CA ILE A 53 -6.33 10.46 2.27
C ILE A 53 -6.48 11.12 3.63
N PRO A 54 -7.36 12.11 3.78
CA PRO A 54 -7.59 12.71 5.09
C PRO A 54 -8.31 11.74 6.02
N TYR A 55 -7.88 11.71 7.27
CA TYR A 55 -8.55 10.92 8.30
C TYR A 55 -8.35 11.60 9.65
N ARG A 56 -9.14 11.17 10.64
CA ARG A 56 -9.01 11.66 12.02
C ARG A 56 -8.23 10.65 12.84
N HIS A 57 -7.14 11.10 13.46
CA HIS A 57 -6.31 10.24 14.29
C HIS A 57 -7.09 9.82 15.54
N PRO A 58 -7.30 8.51 15.77
CA PRO A 58 -8.19 8.05 16.84
C PRO A 58 -7.66 8.29 18.25
N LEU A 59 -6.34 8.43 18.42
CA LEU A 59 -5.73 8.64 19.73
C LEU A 59 -5.55 10.11 20.07
N THR A 60 -5.39 10.99 19.10
CA THR A 60 -5.18 12.43 19.32
C THR A 60 -6.39 13.28 18.96
N GLY A 61 -7.31 12.75 18.16
CA GLY A 61 -8.45 13.49 17.66
C GLY A 61 -8.11 14.51 16.57
N LYS A 62 -6.85 14.58 16.15
CA LYS A 62 -6.43 15.56 15.15
C LYS A 62 -6.70 15.08 13.74
N ASN A 63 -7.05 16.00 12.86
CA ASN A 63 -7.15 15.71 11.44
C ASN A 63 -5.75 15.60 10.85
N THR A 64 -5.51 14.55 10.07
CA THR A 64 -4.21 14.28 9.48
C THR A 64 -4.39 13.58 8.15
N ILE A 65 -3.29 13.15 7.53
CA ILE A 65 -3.30 12.54 6.20
C ILE A 65 -2.65 11.17 6.26
N TYR A 66 -3.27 10.21 5.58
CA TYR A 66 -2.72 8.88 5.35
C TYR A 66 -2.29 8.77 3.90
N VAL A 67 -1.05 8.32 3.66
CA VAL A 67 -0.52 8.10 2.31
C VAL A 67 -0.26 6.61 2.15
N PRO A 68 -1.16 5.87 1.48
CA PRO A 68 -0.94 4.45 1.20
C PRO A 68 0.28 4.23 0.31
N ASP A 69 0.85 3.03 0.39
CA ASP A 69 2.13 2.73 -0.26
C ASP A 69 2.06 2.81 -1.79
N PHE A 70 1.02 2.24 -2.40
CA PHE A 70 0.97 2.12 -3.86
C PHE A 70 -0.43 2.33 -4.41
N PHE A 71 -0.47 2.85 -5.63
CA PHE A 71 -1.65 2.85 -6.48
C PHE A 71 -1.31 2.08 -7.74
N ILE A 72 -2.18 1.15 -8.16
CA ILE A 72 -1.96 0.37 -9.37
C ILE A 72 -3.22 0.32 -10.23
N VAL A 73 -3.01 0.23 -11.54
CA VAL A 73 -4.06 -0.06 -12.52
C VAL A 73 -3.61 -1.27 -13.32
N TYR A 74 -4.44 -2.29 -13.34
CA TYR A 74 -4.09 -3.53 -14.04
C TYR A 74 -5.30 -4.12 -14.77
N ASN A 75 -5.01 -5.03 -15.71
CA ASN A 75 -6.04 -5.78 -16.42
C ASN A 75 -6.25 -7.11 -15.73
N SER A 76 -7.51 -7.39 -15.39
CA SER A 76 -7.88 -8.70 -14.86
C SER A 76 -7.89 -9.77 -15.95
N LYS A 77 -8.09 -11.03 -15.56
CA LYS A 77 -8.22 -12.15 -16.52
C LYS A 77 -9.32 -11.91 -17.54
N ASN A 78 -10.38 -11.19 -17.16
CA ASN A 78 -11.49 -10.86 -18.06
C ASN A 78 -11.24 -9.58 -18.84
N LYS A 79 -10.00 -9.10 -18.88
CA LYS A 79 -9.59 -7.86 -19.57
C LYS A 79 -10.31 -6.62 -19.07
N LYS A 80 -10.83 -6.66 -17.84
CA LYS A 80 -11.36 -5.48 -17.17
C LYS A 80 -10.25 -4.71 -16.50
N ARG A 81 -10.26 -3.39 -16.65
CA ARG A 81 -9.30 -2.52 -15.99
C ARG A 81 -9.73 -2.32 -14.54
N ILE A 82 -8.82 -2.63 -13.62
CA ILE A 82 -9.04 -2.53 -12.18
C ILE A 82 -8.01 -1.57 -11.59
N ALA A 83 -8.48 -0.65 -10.75
CA ALA A 83 -7.61 0.25 -9.99
C ALA A 83 -7.65 -0.16 -8.52
N GLU A 84 -6.47 -0.26 -7.89
CA GLU A 84 -6.35 -0.62 -6.48
C GLU A 84 -5.39 0.31 -5.77
N LEU A 85 -5.74 0.65 -4.54
CA LEU A 85 -4.88 1.34 -3.60
C LEU A 85 -4.34 0.30 -2.64
N ILE A 86 -3.03 0.24 -2.45
CA ILE A 86 -2.38 -0.89 -1.76
C ILE A 86 -1.50 -0.39 -0.63
N GLU A 87 -1.65 -1.05 0.52
CA GLU A 87 -0.79 -0.90 1.67
C GLU A 87 -0.06 -2.21 1.91
N VAL A 88 1.28 -2.16 2.07
CA VAL A 88 2.10 -3.34 2.36
C VAL A 88 2.35 -3.38 3.85
N LYS A 89 1.94 -4.47 4.51
CA LYS A 89 2.10 -4.64 5.96
C LYS A 89 2.52 -6.07 6.29
N PRO A 90 3.40 -6.26 7.29
CA PRO A 90 3.65 -7.59 7.82
C PRO A 90 2.38 -8.22 8.41
N ASN A 91 2.28 -9.54 8.36
CA ASN A 91 1.13 -10.27 8.93
C ASN A 91 0.90 -9.93 10.40
N ASN A 92 1.97 -9.75 11.16
CA ASN A 92 1.86 -9.44 12.59
C ASN A 92 1.33 -8.02 12.87
N GLN A 93 1.13 -7.21 11.85
CA GLN A 93 0.56 -5.86 11.97
C GLN A 93 -0.76 -5.72 11.23
N ALA A 94 -1.10 -6.67 10.36
CA ALA A 94 -2.28 -6.57 9.50
C ALA A 94 -3.55 -7.07 10.16
N LYS A 95 -3.43 -8.02 11.10
CA LYS A 95 -4.58 -8.67 11.75
C LYS A 95 -4.48 -8.54 13.25
N LEU A 96 -5.59 -8.25 13.91
CA LEU A 96 -5.64 -8.10 15.36
C LEU A 96 -5.13 -9.36 16.08
N GLU A 97 -5.47 -10.54 15.59
CA GLU A 97 -5.06 -11.82 16.18
C GLU A 97 -3.54 -12.02 16.21
N ASN A 98 -2.79 -11.33 15.35
CA ASN A 98 -1.34 -11.46 15.22
C ASN A 98 -0.57 -10.36 15.98
N ILE A 99 -1.26 -9.44 16.64
CA ILE A 99 -0.64 -8.28 17.28
C ILE A 99 -0.15 -8.58 18.69
N GLY A 100 -0.82 -9.51 19.37
CA GLY A 100 -0.49 -9.86 20.74
C GLY A 100 -0.98 -8.82 21.74
N LYS A 101 -0.41 -8.87 22.95
CA LYS A 101 -0.86 -8.04 24.07
C LYS A 101 -0.01 -6.78 24.28
N ASN A 102 0.95 -6.51 23.40
CA ASN A 102 1.83 -5.35 23.52
C ASN A 102 1.01 -4.07 23.32
N ALA A 103 1.08 -3.13 24.28
CA ALA A 103 0.28 -1.90 24.24
C ALA A 103 0.63 -1.03 23.02
N GLN A 104 1.90 -0.96 22.64
CA GLN A 104 2.33 -0.19 21.47
C GLN A 104 1.78 -0.80 20.18
N ASN A 105 1.79 -2.12 20.07
CA ASN A 105 1.25 -2.79 18.89
C ASN A 105 -0.27 -2.61 18.80
N GLN A 106 -0.95 -2.66 19.93
CA GLN A 106 -2.40 -2.42 19.98
C GLN A 106 -2.75 -1.01 19.57
N ALA A 107 -2.00 -0.01 20.08
CA ALA A 107 -2.20 1.40 19.72
C ALA A 107 -1.95 1.60 18.22
N ALA A 108 -0.88 1.02 17.68
CA ALA A 108 -0.57 1.09 16.26
C ALA A 108 -1.69 0.46 15.41
N TYR A 109 -2.24 -0.66 15.86
CA TYR A 109 -3.36 -1.31 15.16
C TYR A 109 -4.60 -0.41 15.12
N ILE A 110 -4.92 0.26 16.24
CA ILE A 110 -6.06 1.18 16.29
C ILE A 110 -5.90 2.30 15.27
N VAL A 111 -4.70 2.88 15.19
CA VAL A 111 -4.39 3.93 14.21
C VAL A 111 -4.48 3.39 12.78
N ASN A 112 -3.87 2.23 12.52
CA ASN A 112 -3.91 1.60 11.20
C ASN A 112 -5.34 1.30 10.78
N LYS A 113 -6.16 0.80 11.68
CA LYS A 113 -7.55 0.50 11.38
C LYS A 113 -8.31 1.76 10.97
N ALA A 114 -8.07 2.88 11.65
CA ALA A 114 -8.69 4.16 11.28
C ALA A 114 -8.25 4.61 9.88
N LYS A 115 -6.95 4.49 9.58
CA LYS A 115 -6.41 4.78 8.25
C LYS A 115 -7.07 3.92 7.18
N TRP A 116 -7.17 2.61 7.42
CA TRP A 116 -7.70 1.66 6.45
C TRP A 116 -9.20 1.86 6.23
N GLU A 117 -9.94 2.19 7.26
CA GLU A 117 -11.36 2.51 7.11
C GLU A 117 -11.56 3.78 6.26
N ALA A 118 -10.75 4.80 6.50
CA ALA A 118 -10.79 6.02 5.71
C ALA A 118 -10.41 5.75 4.25
N ALA A 119 -9.39 4.92 4.04
CA ALA A 119 -8.97 4.53 2.69
C ALA A 119 -10.05 3.72 1.97
N GLY A 120 -10.71 2.80 2.68
CA GLY A 120 -11.79 2.02 2.12
C GLY A 120 -12.96 2.88 1.65
N LYS A 121 -13.35 3.86 2.46
CA LYS A 121 -14.42 4.80 2.09
C LYS A 121 -14.02 5.67 0.91
N TRP A 122 -12.79 6.19 0.93
CA TRP A 122 -12.28 7.02 -0.14
C TRP A 122 -12.24 6.25 -1.46
N CYS A 123 -11.75 5.03 -1.42
CA CYS A 123 -11.65 4.16 -2.60
C CYS A 123 -13.04 3.80 -3.14
N LYS A 124 -13.97 3.46 -2.25
CA LYS A 124 -15.34 3.14 -2.65
C LYS A 124 -15.98 4.31 -3.39
N HIS A 125 -15.75 5.52 -2.90
CA HIS A 125 -16.29 6.73 -3.52
C HIS A 125 -15.69 6.99 -4.90
N LYS A 126 -14.46 6.56 -5.14
CA LYS A 126 -13.75 6.75 -6.41
C LYS A 126 -13.84 5.55 -7.36
N GLY A 127 -14.51 4.47 -6.97
CA GLY A 127 -14.55 3.26 -7.76
C GLY A 127 -13.25 2.48 -7.78
N ILE A 128 -12.44 2.63 -6.74
CA ILE A 128 -11.13 1.99 -6.58
C ILE A 128 -11.23 0.98 -5.45
N ARG A 129 -10.49 -0.12 -5.54
CA ARG A 129 -10.40 -1.11 -4.46
C ARG A 129 -9.27 -0.71 -3.50
N PHE A 130 -9.45 -0.99 -2.21
CA PHE A 130 -8.39 -0.87 -1.22
C PHE A 130 -8.00 -2.27 -0.75
N ARG A 131 -6.69 -2.55 -0.71
CA ARG A 131 -6.20 -3.87 -0.31
C ARG A 131 -4.92 -3.75 0.50
N ILE A 132 -4.81 -4.61 1.53
CA ILE A 132 -3.60 -4.75 2.33
C ILE A 132 -2.89 -6.01 1.87
N LEU A 133 -1.62 -5.87 1.46
CA LEU A 133 -0.77 -6.99 1.08
C LEU A 133 0.19 -7.31 2.22
N THR A 134 0.31 -8.58 2.51
CA THR A 134 1.27 -9.09 3.49
C THR A 134 2.37 -9.86 2.79
N GLU A 135 3.40 -10.30 3.53
CA GLU A 135 4.45 -11.13 2.98
C GLU A 135 3.90 -12.43 2.38
N SER A 136 2.78 -12.92 2.89
CA SER A 136 2.13 -14.11 2.33
C SER A 136 1.65 -13.89 0.90
N ASP A 137 1.28 -12.65 0.56
CA ASP A 137 0.79 -12.31 -0.77
C ASP A 137 1.93 -12.03 -1.74
N ILE A 138 3.03 -11.44 -1.23
CA ILE A 138 4.15 -10.97 -2.06
C ILE A 138 5.09 -12.11 -2.42
N PHE A 139 5.32 -13.01 -1.50
CA PHE A 139 6.32 -14.09 -1.64
C PHE A 139 5.69 -15.47 -1.85
N LYS A 140 4.60 -15.52 -2.54
CA LYS A 140 4.00 -16.80 -2.92
C LYS A 140 4.86 -17.53 -3.93
#